data_6cee4f248e8efb874a17e39df66ca4e6
#
_entry.id   6cee4f248e8efb874a17e39df66ca4e6
#
_cell.length_a   1.000
_cell.length_b   1.000
_cell.length_c   1.000
_cell.angle_alpha   90.00
_cell.angle_beta   90.00
_cell.angle_gamma   90.00
#
_symmetry.space_group_name_H-M   'P 1'
#
loop_
_entity.id
_entity.type
_entity.pdbx_description
1 polymer ?
#
loop_
_entity_poly.entity_id
_entity_poly.type
_entity_poly.pdbx_seq_one_letter_code
_entity_poly.pdbx_strand_id
1 'polypeptide(L)'
;MNINTNKTKEMLLGSIAGNPPSPLSVAGQEVERVTEFKLLGVTITDDLKWEKNTAIICSKAAKRLHFLILLKRSGVASQDLLLYYKTVIRPVMEYACLTWQSSITNGQIDDIDAIQRRALKIINSNSNNQSISVTPLKERRQHQANHFFKLMLSDSNCLHNVLPAVRDKQLTNRLRNPYQRPVPFARTERYKRSFIVNALANYQ
;
A
#
# COMPACT_ATOMS: atom_id res chain seq x y z
N MET A 1 17.98 24.88 -12.80
CA MET A 1 16.90 24.58 -11.84
C MET A 1 17.49 24.64 -10.44
N ASN A 2 17.00 25.52 -9.56
CA ASN A 2 17.55 25.64 -8.20
C ASN A 2 16.76 24.74 -7.25
N ILE A 3 17.46 23.94 -6.45
CA ILE A 3 16.84 23.10 -5.43
C ILE A 3 16.44 23.98 -4.24
N ASN A 4 15.17 23.86 -3.80
CA ASN A 4 14.70 24.54 -2.61
C ASN A 4 15.08 23.71 -1.35
N THR A 5 16.14 24.11 -0.67
CA THR A 5 16.69 23.43 0.53
C THR A 5 15.67 23.31 1.65
N ASN A 6 14.82 24.32 1.87
CA ASN A 6 13.78 24.28 2.92
C ASN A 6 12.71 23.21 2.68
N LYS A 7 12.48 22.82 1.42
CA LYS A 7 11.51 21.76 1.04
C LYS A 7 12.17 20.41 0.81
N THR A 8 13.49 20.36 0.76
CA THR A 8 14.27 19.13 0.63
C THR A 8 14.46 18.50 2.00
N LYS A 9 14.27 17.20 2.12
CA LYS A 9 14.44 16.45 3.35
C LYS A 9 15.33 15.25 3.10
N GLU A 10 16.12 14.86 4.09
CA GLU A 10 16.92 13.65 4.10
C GLU A 10 16.30 12.63 5.04
N MET A 11 16.20 11.38 4.60
CA MET A 11 15.78 10.27 5.45
C MET A 11 16.76 9.10 5.30
N LEU A 12 17.29 8.61 6.42
CA LEU A 12 18.20 7.46 6.44
C LEU A 12 17.39 6.17 6.62
N LEU A 13 17.59 5.22 5.71
CA LEU A 13 16.90 3.93 5.73
C LEU A 13 17.87 2.77 5.97
N GLY A 14 17.47 1.81 6.77
CA GLY A 14 18.23 0.58 7.00
C GLY A 14 19.42 0.76 7.96
N SER A 15 20.51 0.01 7.74
CA SER A 15 21.65 -0.06 8.66
C SER A 15 22.42 1.25 8.83
N ILE A 16 22.36 2.13 7.83
CA ILE A 16 23.02 3.44 7.89
C ILE A 16 22.44 4.35 9.00
N ALA A 17 21.20 4.11 9.40
CA ALA A 17 20.56 4.84 10.48
C ALA A 17 21.22 4.57 11.86
N GLY A 18 21.89 3.42 12.04
CA GLY A 18 22.58 3.06 13.28
C GLY A 18 23.91 3.80 13.49
N ASN A 19 24.55 4.25 12.41
CA ASN A 19 25.75 5.10 12.45
C ASN A 19 25.60 6.18 11.37
N PRO A 20 24.82 7.25 11.66
CA PRO A 20 24.43 8.20 10.64
C PRO A 20 25.63 9.07 10.20
N PRO A 21 25.85 9.24 8.90
CA PRO A 21 26.82 10.20 8.38
C PRO A 21 26.38 11.64 8.70
N SER A 22 27.27 12.59 8.47
CA SER A 22 26.90 14.01 8.54
C SER A 22 25.72 14.32 7.62
N PRO A 23 24.84 15.28 7.99
CA PRO A 23 23.73 15.68 7.14
C PRO A 23 24.19 16.12 5.74
N LEU A 24 23.37 15.88 4.74
CA LEU A 24 23.63 16.34 3.38
C LEU A 24 23.61 17.88 3.33
N SER A 25 24.54 18.46 2.62
CA SER A 25 24.57 19.90 2.35
C SER A 25 24.28 20.17 0.88
N VAL A 26 23.38 21.10 0.60
CA VAL A 26 23.02 21.57 -0.74
C VAL A 26 23.19 23.07 -0.80
N ALA A 27 24.04 23.55 -1.71
CA ALA A 27 24.38 24.98 -1.84
C ALA A 27 24.85 25.63 -0.53
N GLY A 28 25.61 24.91 0.31
CA GLY A 28 26.12 25.38 1.59
C GLY A 28 25.11 25.40 2.74
N GLN A 29 23.90 24.91 2.53
CA GLN A 29 22.87 24.76 3.56
C GLN A 29 22.66 23.29 3.90
N GLU A 30 22.61 22.95 5.18
CA GLU A 30 22.28 21.60 5.63
C GLU A 30 20.83 21.28 5.33
N VAL A 31 20.61 20.05 4.83
CA VAL A 31 19.28 19.48 4.58
C VAL A 31 18.75 18.89 5.88
N GLU A 32 17.51 19.24 6.25
CA GLU A 32 16.86 18.72 7.44
C GLU A 32 16.67 17.20 7.35
N ARG A 33 17.23 16.48 8.32
CA ARG A 33 17.05 15.03 8.46
C ARG A 33 15.77 14.73 9.22
N VAL A 34 14.93 13.86 8.63
CA VAL A 34 13.64 13.50 9.18
C VAL A 34 13.50 11.98 9.34
N THR A 35 12.73 11.55 10.34
CA THR A 35 12.40 10.13 10.58
C THR A 35 11.08 9.73 9.90
N GLU A 36 10.31 10.71 9.44
CA GLU A 36 9.08 10.49 8.69
C GLU A 36 8.89 11.56 7.62
N PHE A 37 8.30 11.17 6.52
CA PHE A 37 7.98 12.08 5.43
C PHE A 37 6.68 11.67 4.72
N LYS A 38 5.87 12.66 4.36
CA LYS A 38 4.65 12.44 3.58
C LYS A 38 4.95 12.67 2.10
N LEU A 39 5.10 11.59 1.35
CA LEU A 39 5.32 11.61 -0.10
C LEU A 39 4.03 11.27 -0.85
N LEU A 40 3.55 12.16 -1.70
CA LEU A 40 2.35 11.96 -2.52
C LEU A 40 1.15 11.39 -1.73
N GLY A 41 0.98 11.86 -0.50
CA GLY A 41 -0.14 11.43 0.35
C GLY A 41 0.09 10.18 1.19
N VAL A 42 1.20 9.47 0.96
CA VAL A 42 1.64 8.30 1.74
C VAL A 42 2.66 8.75 2.77
N THR A 43 2.51 8.32 4.01
CA THR A 43 3.46 8.59 5.08
C THR A 43 4.47 7.46 5.16
N ILE A 44 5.74 7.79 4.96
CA ILE A 44 6.87 6.87 5.00
C ILE A 44 7.67 7.18 6.28
N THR A 45 8.08 6.13 7.00
CA THR A 45 8.96 6.22 8.17
C THR A 45 10.30 5.57 7.87
N ASP A 46 11.36 5.98 8.56
CA ASP A 46 12.72 5.47 8.41
C ASP A 46 12.82 3.96 8.66
N ASP A 47 11.92 3.42 9.48
CA ASP A 47 11.83 2.00 9.77
C ASP A 47 10.94 1.21 8.79
N LEU A 48 10.23 1.87 7.87
CA LEU A 48 9.34 1.29 6.85
C LEU A 48 8.26 0.35 7.41
N LYS A 49 7.77 0.57 8.65
CA LYS A 49 6.77 -0.32 9.28
C LYS A 49 5.32 -0.06 8.89
N TRP A 50 5.05 1.04 8.25
CA TRP A 50 3.71 1.44 7.80
C TRP A 50 2.66 1.71 8.89
N GLU A 51 3.00 1.59 10.17
CA GLU A 51 2.07 1.82 11.28
C GLU A 51 1.44 3.21 11.23
N LYS A 52 2.26 4.22 11.00
CA LYS A 52 1.81 5.61 10.88
C LYS A 52 0.89 5.82 9.69
N ASN A 53 1.25 5.26 8.54
CA ASN A 53 0.42 5.35 7.33
C ASN A 53 -0.92 4.66 7.52
N THR A 54 -0.96 3.44 8.06
CA THR A 54 -2.20 2.69 8.30
C THR A 54 -3.07 3.37 9.35
N ALA A 55 -2.51 3.92 10.43
CA ALA A 55 -3.24 4.71 11.41
C ALA A 55 -3.90 5.95 10.80
N ILE A 56 -3.19 6.67 9.91
CA ILE A 56 -3.73 7.82 9.18
C ILE A 56 -4.87 7.39 8.24
N ILE A 57 -4.71 6.28 7.51
CA ILE A 57 -5.75 5.71 6.65
C ILE A 57 -7.00 5.38 7.47
N CYS A 58 -6.84 4.64 8.57
CA CYS A 58 -7.94 4.26 9.46
C CYS A 58 -8.65 5.48 10.04
N SER A 59 -7.91 6.48 10.52
CA SER A 59 -8.47 7.72 11.03
C SER A 59 -9.30 8.48 9.99
N LYS A 60 -8.77 8.62 8.76
CA LYS A 60 -9.50 9.27 7.65
C LYS A 60 -10.76 8.50 7.27
N ALA A 61 -10.66 7.18 7.16
CA ALA A 61 -11.78 6.32 6.81
C ALA A 61 -12.86 6.32 7.92
N ALA A 62 -12.46 6.32 9.20
CA ALA A 62 -13.38 6.42 10.33
C ALA A 62 -14.16 7.75 10.36
N LYS A 63 -13.50 8.87 10.04
CA LYS A 63 -14.18 10.18 9.88
C LYS A 63 -15.25 10.12 8.79
N ARG A 64 -14.97 9.49 7.66
CA ARG A 64 -15.94 9.32 6.56
C ARG A 64 -17.05 8.33 6.93
N LEU A 65 -16.74 7.31 7.74
CA LEU A 65 -17.72 6.39 8.28
C LEU A 65 -18.76 7.10 9.16
N HIS A 66 -18.37 8.16 9.87
CA HIS A 66 -19.30 8.99 10.63
C HIS A 66 -20.36 9.63 9.71
N PHE A 67 -19.98 10.14 8.56
CA PHE A 67 -20.94 10.67 7.58
C PHE A 67 -21.87 9.59 7.01
N LEU A 68 -21.38 8.36 6.83
CA LEU A 68 -22.25 7.22 6.45
C LEU A 68 -23.35 6.98 7.51
N ILE A 69 -23.01 7.10 8.81
CA ILE A 69 -23.99 6.97 9.89
C ILE A 69 -25.03 8.09 9.80
N LEU A 70 -24.62 9.32 9.55
CA LEU A 70 -25.54 10.45 9.42
C LEU A 70 -26.49 10.26 8.23
N LEU A 71 -25.98 9.87 7.07
CA LEU A 71 -26.78 9.56 5.88
C LEU A 71 -27.81 8.44 6.17
N LYS A 72 -27.38 7.37 6.88
CA LYS A 72 -28.29 6.30 7.28
C LYS A 72 -29.40 6.81 8.20
N ARG A 73 -29.07 7.66 9.19
CA ARG A 73 -30.07 8.27 10.09
C ARG A 73 -31.04 9.20 9.38
N SER A 74 -30.61 9.83 8.29
CA SER A 74 -31.45 10.67 7.43
C SER A 74 -32.35 9.86 6.49
N GLY A 75 -32.36 8.52 6.58
CA GLY A 75 -33.26 7.68 5.78
C GLY A 75 -32.75 7.37 4.36
N VAL A 76 -31.46 7.61 4.06
CA VAL A 76 -30.88 7.29 2.73
C VAL A 76 -30.94 5.80 2.49
N ALA A 77 -31.35 5.41 1.28
CA ALA A 77 -31.50 4.01 0.87
C ALA A 77 -30.18 3.24 0.93
N SER A 78 -30.24 1.93 1.24
CA SER A 78 -29.05 1.08 1.39
C SER A 78 -28.17 1.02 0.13
N GLN A 79 -28.74 1.14 -1.06
CA GLN A 79 -27.99 1.19 -2.32
C GLN A 79 -27.13 2.45 -2.44
N ASP A 80 -27.67 3.60 -2.04
CA ASP A 80 -26.95 4.88 -2.07
C ASP A 80 -25.89 4.93 -0.97
N LEU A 81 -26.15 4.35 0.19
CA LEU A 81 -25.16 4.17 1.25
C LEU A 81 -24.01 3.27 0.80
N LEU A 82 -24.31 2.21 0.03
CA LEU A 82 -23.29 1.37 -0.58
C LEU A 82 -22.47 2.14 -1.62
N LEU A 83 -23.14 2.96 -2.43
CA LEU A 83 -22.44 3.83 -3.39
C LEU A 83 -21.51 4.80 -2.66
N TYR A 84 -21.98 5.45 -1.60
CA TYR A 84 -21.14 6.32 -0.76
C TYR A 84 -19.93 5.57 -0.20
N TYR A 85 -20.13 4.35 0.33
CA TYR A 85 -19.01 3.52 0.79
C TYR A 85 -17.99 3.27 -0.33
N LYS A 86 -18.46 2.85 -1.50
CA LYS A 86 -17.61 2.50 -2.65
C LYS A 86 -16.84 3.69 -3.22
N THR A 87 -17.42 4.88 -3.21
CA THR A 87 -16.84 6.09 -3.82
C THR A 87 -16.09 6.98 -2.85
N VAL A 88 -16.48 6.99 -1.56
CA VAL A 88 -15.92 7.94 -0.57
C VAL A 88 -15.04 7.23 0.45
N ILE A 89 -15.48 6.12 1.04
CA ILE A 89 -14.75 5.45 2.13
C ILE A 89 -13.67 4.51 1.59
N ARG A 90 -14.05 3.58 0.73
CA ARG A 90 -13.17 2.55 0.19
C ARG A 90 -11.91 3.10 -0.50
N PRO A 91 -11.98 4.16 -1.33
CA PRO A 91 -10.78 4.68 -1.98
C PRO A 91 -9.69 5.17 -1.03
N VAL A 92 -10.06 5.61 0.18
CA VAL A 92 -9.06 5.98 1.21
C VAL A 92 -8.27 4.78 1.66
N MET A 93 -8.92 3.63 1.82
CA MET A 93 -8.32 2.38 2.29
C MET A 93 -7.56 1.63 1.18
N GLU A 94 -7.79 1.99 -0.07
CA GLU A 94 -7.11 1.41 -1.24
C GLU A 94 -6.05 2.36 -1.84
N TYR A 95 -5.98 3.62 -1.37
CA TYR A 95 -5.04 4.59 -1.93
C TYR A 95 -3.59 4.14 -1.81
N ALA A 96 -2.88 4.16 -2.93
CA ALA A 96 -1.48 3.75 -3.04
C ALA A 96 -1.17 2.37 -2.39
N CYS A 97 -2.14 1.45 -2.32
CA CYS A 97 -1.98 0.16 -1.64
C CYS A 97 -0.84 -0.68 -2.19
N LEU A 98 -0.44 -0.49 -3.43
CA LEU A 98 0.69 -1.18 -4.06
C LEU A 98 2.01 -0.95 -3.33
N THR A 99 2.18 0.21 -2.67
CA THR A 99 3.42 0.56 -1.97
C THR A 99 3.54 -0.08 -0.59
N TRP A 100 2.43 -0.36 0.08
CA TRP A 100 2.43 -0.77 1.49
C TRP A 100 1.72 -2.10 1.79
N GLN A 101 0.79 -2.55 0.93
CA GLN A 101 -0.06 -3.72 1.19
C GLN A 101 0.71 -5.00 1.49
N SER A 102 1.80 -5.28 0.77
CA SER A 102 2.60 -6.50 0.96
C SER A 102 3.44 -6.46 2.24
N SER A 103 3.68 -5.27 2.80
CA SER A 103 4.59 -5.04 3.93
C SER A 103 3.89 -4.83 5.27
N ILE A 104 2.57 -4.64 5.29
CA ILE A 104 1.80 -4.44 6.53
C ILE A 104 1.59 -5.76 7.29
N THR A 105 1.38 -5.65 8.60
CA THR A 105 1.10 -6.79 9.49
C THR A 105 -0.35 -7.25 9.39
N ASN A 106 -0.65 -8.46 9.87
CA ASN A 106 -2.02 -8.95 9.94
C ASN A 106 -2.90 -8.04 10.83
N GLY A 107 -2.39 -7.53 11.95
CA GLY A 107 -3.12 -6.58 12.78
C GLY A 107 -3.52 -5.32 12.02
N GLN A 108 -2.60 -4.73 11.25
CA GLN A 108 -2.89 -3.57 10.40
C GLN A 108 -3.92 -3.89 9.29
N ILE A 109 -3.88 -5.09 8.73
CA ILE A 109 -4.91 -5.56 7.78
C ILE A 109 -6.26 -5.61 8.49
N ASP A 110 -6.32 -6.20 9.67
CA ASP A 110 -7.55 -6.36 10.45
C ASP A 110 -8.16 -5.03 10.86
N ASP A 111 -7.34 -4.03 11.20
CA ASP A 111 -7.78 -2.65 11.51
C ASP A 111 -8.45 -2.00 10.31
N ILE A 112 -7.86 -2.10 9.12
CA ILE A 112 -8.43 -1.56 7.89
C ILE A 112 -9.72 -2.30 7.53
N ASP A 113 -9.72 -3.63 7.60
CA ASP A 113 -10.87 -4.47 7.25
C ASP A 113 -12.02 -4.31 8.26
N ALA A 114 -11.73 -3.96 9.54
CA ALA A 114 -12.74 -3.64 10.54
C ALA A 114 -13.61 -2.44 10.13
N ILE A 115 -13.04 -1.45 9.44
CA ILE A 115 -13.79 -0.31 8.92
C ILE A 115 -14.78 -0.75 7.85
N GLN A 116 -14.38 -1.64 6.93
CA GLN A 116 -15.29 -2.21 5.94
C GLN A 116 -16.42 -2.99 6.63
N ARG A 117 -16.10 -3.87 7.57
CA ARG A 117 -17.11 -4.64 8.31
C ARG A 117 -18.11 -3.72 9.01
N ARG A 118 -17.63 -2.64 9.64
CA ARG A 118 -18.49 -1.66 10.28
C ARG A 118 -19.36 -0.89 9.29
N ALA A 119 -18.83 -0.50 8.12
CA ALA A 119 -19.59 0.15 7.07
C ALA A 119 -20.74 -0.75 6.58
N LEU A 120 -20.44 -2.02 6.28
CA LEU A 120 -21.44 -2.99 5.84
C LEU A 120 -22.51 -3.27 6.92
N LYS A 121 -22.11 -3.32 8.18
CA LYS A 121 -23.09 -3.45 9.29
C LYS A 121 -24.06 -2.26 9.34
N ILE A 122 -23.57 -1.04 9.11
CA ILE A 122 -24.43 0.16 9.05
C ILE A 122 -25.36 0.10 7.84
N ILE A 123 -24.86 -0.27 6.68
CA ILE A 123 -25.65 -0.36 5.42
C ILE A 123 -26.76 -1.39 5.58
N ASN A 124 -26.46 -2.56 6.16
CA ASN A 124 -27.38 -3.70 6.24
C ASN A 124 -28.35 -3.64 7.46
N SER A 125 -28.20 -2.69 8.36
CA SER A 125 -28.96 -2.69 9.65
C SER A 125 -30.49 -2.64 9.52
N ASN A 126 -31.04 -2.28 8.36
CA ASN A 126 -32.48 -2.23 8.07
C ASN A 126 -32.89 -3.09 6.87
N SER A 127 -32.04 -3.99 6.40
CA SER A 127 -32.35 -4.82 5.24
C SER A 127 -33.09 -6.09 5.68
N ASN A 128 -34.42 -6.07 5.58
CA ASN A 128 -35.27 -7.18 6.03
C ASN A 128 -35.08 -8.50 5.25
N ASN A 129 -34.40 -8.54 4.08
CA ASN A 129 -34.25 -9.79 3.31
C ASN A 129 -33.03 -9.87 2.37
N GLN A 130 -32.21 -8.85 2.18
CA GLN A 130 -31.03 -8.91 1.31
C GLN A 130 -29.82 -8.28 1.99
N SER A 131 -28.91 -9.12 2.50
CA SER A 131 -27.63 -8.59 3.01
C SER A 131 -26.74 -8.25 1.82
N ILE A 132 -26.37 -6.98 1.72
CA ILE A 132 -25.37 -6.50 0.75
C ILE A 132 -24.00 -6.97 1.21
N SER A 133 -23.32 -7.73 0.38
CA SER A 133 -21.92 -8.12 0.58
C SER A 133 -21.01 -7.44 -0.47
N VAL A 134 -19.76 -7.24 -0.12
CA VAL A 134 -18.72 -6.74 -1.03
C VAL A 134 -17.47 -7.58 -0.86
N THR A 135 -16.67 -7.64 -1.90
CA THR A 135 -15.36 -8.31 -1.86
C THR A 135 -14.50 -7.76 -0.71
N PRO A 136 -13.85 -8.61 0.08
CA PRO A 136 -12.94 -8.19 1.13
C PRO A 136 -11.85 -7.26 0.60
N LEU A 137 -11.50 -6.23 1.38
CA LEU A 137 -10.47 -5.26 0.98
C LEU A 137 -9.11 -5.91 0.74
N LYS A 138 -8.76 -6.90 1.55
CA LYS A 138 -7.51 -7.66 1.38
C LYS A 138 -7.43 -8.29 -0.02
N GLU A 139 -8.48 -8.98 -0.44
CA GLU A 139 -8.54 -9.62 -1.76
C GLU A 139 -8.48 -8.60 -2.89
N ARG A 140 -9.20 -7.49 -2.75
CA ARG A 140 -9.19 -6.42 -3.74
C ARG A 140 -7.80 -5.81 -3.92
N ARG A 141 -7.14 -5.48 -2.81
CA ARG A 141 -5.77 -4.92 -2.84
C ARG A 141 -4.78 -5.93 -3.43
N GLN A 142 -4.95 -7.22 -3.11
CA GLN A 142 -4.15 -8.31 -3.69
C GLN A 142 -4.36 -8.41 -5.21
N HIS A 143 -5.61 -8.33 -5.66
CA HIS A 143 -5.95 -8.34 -7.08
C HIS A 143 -5.34 -7.13 -7.82
N GLN A 144 -5.41 -5.94 -7.23
CA GLN A 144 -4.78 -4.74 -7.78
C GLN A 144 -3.24 -4.90 -7.88
N ALA A 145 -2.62 -5.48 -6.86
CA ALA A 145 -1.18 -5.76 -6.85
C ALA A 145 -0.78 -6.73 -7.96
N ASN A 146 -1.52 -7.82 -8.12
CA ASN A 146 -1.30 -8.80 -9.19
C ASN A 146 -1.51 -8.18 -10.58
N HIS A 147 -2.60 -7.43 -10.77
CA HIS A 147 -2.85 -6.74 -12.03
C HIS A 147 -1.73 -5.76 -12.39
N PHE A 148 -1.30 -4.94 -11.43
CA PHE A 148 -0.20 -3.99 -11.65
C PHE A 148 1.13 -4.70 -11.96
N PHE A 149 1.44 -5.79 -11.26
CA PHE A 149 2.64 -6.57 -11.56
C PHE A 149 2.62 -7.13 -13.00
N LYS A 150 1.46 -7.63 -13.45
CA LYS A 150 1.30 -8.08 -14.85
C LYS A 150 1.56 -6.95 -15.86
N LEU A 151 1.13 -5.72 -15.55
CA LEU A 151 1.44 -4.56 -16.39
C LEU A 151 2.94 -4.22 -16.40
N MET A 152 3.65 -4.42 -15.28
CA MET A 152 5.10 -4.20 -15.21
C MET A 152 5.90 -5.20 -16.06
N LEU A 153 5.34 -6.38 -16.37
CA LEU A 153 6.00 -7.37 -17.22
C LEU A 153 6.10 -6.93 -18.69
N SER A 154 5.30 -5.95 -19.12
CA SER A 154 5.35 -5.39 -20.47
C SER A 154 6.58 -4.51 -20.65
N ASP A 155 7.31 -4.70 -21.75
CA ASP A 155 8.51 -3.91 -22.11
C ASP A 155 8.19 -2.41 -22.27
N SER A 156 6.94 -2.07 -22.58
CA SER A 156 6.48 -0.68 -22.69
C SER A 156 6.27 0.03 -21.34
N ASN A 157 6.30 -0.71 -20.22
CA ASN A 157 6.11 -0.14 -18.90
C ASN A 157 7.39 0.50 -18.37
N CYS A 158 7.32 1.75 -17.89
CA CYS A 158 8.48 2.47 -17.37
C CYS A 158 9.15 1.77 -16.16
N LEU A 159 8.44 0.90 -15.44
CA LEU A 159 8.96 0.14 -14.31
C LEU A 159 9.50 -1.25 -14.72
N HIS A 160 9.44 -1.61 -15.99
CA HIS A 160 9.96 -2.89 -16.47
C HIS A 160 11.44 -3.09 -16.09
N ASN A 161 12.23 -2.04 -16.21
CA ASN A 161 13.68 -2.06 -15.92
C ASN A 161 14.03 -2.25 -14.43
N VAL A 162 13.06 -2.14 -13.53
CA VAL A 162 13.24 -2.42 -12.10
C VAL A 162 13.14 -3.92 -11.81
N LEU A 163 12.59 -4.70 -12.74
CA LEU A 163 12.47 -6.15 -12.61
C LEU A 163 13.81 -6.84 -12.94
N PRO A 164 14.14 -7.96 -12.25
CA PRO A 164 15.29 -8.78 -12.61
C PRO A 164 15.19 -9.27 -14.07
N ALA A 165 16.33 -9.47 -14.72
CA ALA A 165 16.36 -10.03 -16.06
C ALA A 165 15.68 -11.40 -16.14
N VAL A 166 15.10 -11.71 -17.28
CA VAL A 166 14.50 -13.03 -17.57
C VAL A 166 15.61 -14.08 -17.60
N ARG A 167 15.36 -15.24 -16.98
CA ARG A 167 16.27 -16.39 -17.02
C ARG A 167 16.28 -17.01 -18.40
N ASP A 168 17.42 -17.64 -18.74
CA ASP A 168 17.51 -18.51 -19.92
C ASP A 168 16.48 -19.65 -19.81
N LYS A 169 15.81 -19.95 -20.93
CA LYS A 169 14.83 -21.04 -21.02
C LYS A 169 15.42 -22.41 -20.66
N GLN A 170 16.67 -22.67 -21.04
CA GLN A 170 17.35 -23.93 -20.70
C GLN A 170 17.57 -24.07 -19.19
N LEU A 171 17.90 -22.96 -18.52
CA LEU A 171 18.05 -22.92 -17.07
C LEU A 171 16.69 -23.10 -16.38
N THR A 172 15.66 -22.40 -16.84
CA THR A 172 14.32 -22.43 -16.26
C THR A 172 13.72 -23.83 -16.26
N ASN A 173 13.92 -24.60 -17.34
CA ASN A 173 13.41 -25.98 -17.47
C ASN A 173 14.09 -26.98 -16.51
N ARG A 174 15.26 -26.64 -15.95
CA ARG A 174 15.99 -27.46 -14.97
C ARG A 174 15.68 -27.12 -13.51
N LEU A 175 14.97 -26.02 -13.28
CA LEU A 175 14.67 -25.56 -11.93
C LEU A 175 13.40 -26.23 -11.37
N ARG A 176 13.42 -26.53 -10.08
CA ARG A 176 12.24 -27.02 -9.35
C ARG A 176 11.09 -26.03 -9.38
N ASN A 177 11.40 -24.73 -9.37
CA ASN A 177 10.44 -23.64 -9.52
C ASN A 177 10.78 -22.89 -10.82
N PRO A 178 10.05 -23.12 -11.93
CA PRO A 178 10.37 -22.58 -13.25
C PRO A 178 9.91 -21.13 -13.42
N TYR A 179 10.19 -20.28 -12.43
CA TYR A 179 9.90 -18.85 -12.54
C TYR A 179 10.77 -18.20 -13.63
N GLN A 180 10.14 -17.46 -14.51
CA GLN A 180 10.83 -16.79 -15.62
C GLN A 180 11.86 -15.76 -15.12
N ARG A 181 11.59 -15.10 -13.99
CA ARG A 181 12.49 -14.13 -13.37
C ARG A 181 12.97 -14.63 -12.00
N PRO A 182 14.25 -14.41 -11.65
CA PRO A 182 14.75 -14.80 -10.34
C PRO A 182 14.09 -13.95 -9.24
N VAL A 183 13.70 -14.58 -8.14
CA VAL A 183 13.32 -13.84 -6.93
C VAL A 183 14.60 -13.39 -6.24
N PRO A 184 14.82 -12.08 -5.98
CA PRO A 184 15.98 -11.60 -5.27
C PRO A 184 16.11 -12.24 -3.88
N PHE A 185 17.34 -12.57 -3.49
CA PHE A 185 17.58 -13.09 -2.14
C PHE A 185 17.28 -12.02 -1.10
N ALA A 186 16.40 -12.32 -0.16
CA ALA A 186 15.97 -11.41 0.88
C ALA A 186 16.42 -11.88 2.26
N ARG A 187 17.36 -11.14 2.87
CA ARG A 187 17.86 -11.40 4.23
C ARG A 187 16.85 -11.07 5.32
N THR A 188 16.01 -10.06 5.10
CA THR A 188 15.06 -9.57 6.09
C THR A 188 13.63 -9.81 5.64
N GLU A 189 12.74 -10.11 6.58
CA GLU A 189 11.30 -10.26 6.29
C GLU A 189 10.71 -8.99 5.67
N ARG A 190 11.20 -7.81 6.05
CA ARG A 190 10.78 -6.55 5.46
C ARG A 190 11.09 -6.48 3.96
N TYR A 191 12.31 -6.81 3.55
CA TYR A 191 12.69 -6.82 2.13
C TYR A 191 11.93 -7.91 1.37
N LYS A 192 11.75 -9.09 1.95
CA LYS A 192 10.94 -10.17 1.38
C LYS A 192 9.49 -9.76 1.10
N ARG A 193 8.93 -8.91 1.97
CA ARG A 193 7.58 -8.35 1.82
C ARG A 193 7.51 -7.11 0.94
N SER A 194 8.62 -6.56 0.46
CA SER A 194 8.59 -5.44 -0.49
C SER A 194 7.86 -5.86 -1.77
N PHE A 195 7.20 -4.90 -2.43
CA PHE A 195 6.27 -5.18 -3.53
C PHE A 195 6.89 -6.08 -4.62
N ILE A 196 8.08 -5.73 -5.14
CA ILE A 196 8.71 -6.48 -6.24
C ILE A 196 9.08 -7.89 -5.82
N VAL A 197 9.74 -8.06 -4.66
CA VAL A 197 10.17 -9.38 -4.18
C VAL A 197 8.96 -10.27 -3.91
N ASN A 198 7.92 -9.72 -3.26
CA ASN A 198 6.67 -10.42 -3.00
C ASN A 198 5.94 -10.80 -4.29
N ALA A 199 5.86 -9.88 -5.26
CA ALA A 199 5.19 -10.12 -6.53
C ALA A 199 5.90 -11.20 -7.35
N LEU A 200 7.23 -11.16 -7.43
CA LEU A 200 8.03 -12.19 -8.09
C LEU A 200 7.88 -13.57 -7.43
N ALA A 201 7.63 -13.63 -6.13
CA ALA A 201 7.44 -14.90 -5.43
C ALA A 201 6.03 -15.49 -5.60
N ASN A 202 5.00 -14.65 -5.81
CA ASN A 202 3.60 -15.08 -5.73
C ASN A 202 2.79 -14.93 -7.03
N TYR A 203 3.25 -14.13 -8.02
CA TYR A 203 2.43 -13.77 -9.19
C TYR A 203 3.04 -14.19 -10.53
N GLN A 204 4.15 -14.92 -10.55
CA GLN A 204 4.75 -15.49 -11.75
C GLN A 204 4.06 -16.78 -12.18
#